data_2bfd213d87556385da53aaf1facc6f71
#
_entry.id   2bfd213d87556385da53aaf1facc6f71
#
_cell.length_a   1.000
_cell.length_b   1.000
_cell.length_c   1.000
_cell.angle_alpha   90.00
_cell.angle_beta   90.00
_cell.angle_gamma   90.00
#
_symmetry.space_group_name_H-M   'P 1'
#
loop_
_entity.id
_entity.type
_entity.pdbx_description
1 polymer ?
#
loop_
_entity_poly.entity_id
_entity_poly.type
_entity_poly.pdbx_seq_one_letter_code
_entity_poly.pdbx_strand_id
1 'polypeptide(L)'
;MKKHYPTFPFFLTLVLVGLIAACSPKIQQAPESKFNRVQNIPPDIEKWERDMLAFERQDKEKNPGKRPILFIGSSSIVGWKSLESDFPGKRLLNRGFGGSQTDEVHYYAFRILYPYKPKQVVIYVGDNDIAAGKSSETVYNDLKDLFDDIRYQLPKTKITYISIKPSPSRWHLMDEFTKTNERVKTYLESMGNASYVDVVKPMLMPNGKANPEYFLSDSLHMTPQGYSVWAEALRPHLKGRF
;
A
#
# COMPACT_ATOMS: atom_id res chain seq x y z
N MET A 1 60.42 -53.46 54.20
CA MET A 1 59.21 -53.48 53.38
C MET A 1 58.82 -52.05 53.10
N LYS A 2 59.13 -51.51 51.90
CA LYS A 2 58.79 -50.14 51.51
C LYS A 2 57.62 -50.25 50.54
N LYS A 3 56.46 -49.68 50.84
CA LYS A 3 55.30 -49.64 50.00
C LYS A 3 55.44 -48.45 49.01
N HIS A 4 55.43 -48.73 47.72
CA HIS A 4 55.34 -47.75 46.66
C HIS A 4 53.87 -47.43 46.41
N TYR A 5 53.51 -46.11 46.39
CA TYR A 5 52.23 -45.60 45.91
C TYR A 5 52.48 -44.98 44.54
N PRO A 6 51.64 -45.26 43.55
CA PRO A 6 51.77 -44.64 42.27
C PRO A 6 51.10 -43.25 42.24
N THR A 7 51.86 -42.29 41.77
CA THR A 7 51.37 -40.90 41.48
C THR A 7 50.57 -40.86 40.17
N PHE A 8 49.31 -40.47 40.25
CA PHE A 8 48.47 -40.14 39.05
C PHE A 8 48.71 -38.69 38.61
N PRO A 9 48.90 -38.44 37.33
CA PRO A 9 48.97 -37.06 36.82
C PRO A 9 47.56 -36.44 36.68
N PHE A 10 47.43 -35.28 37.27
CA PHE A 10 46.23 -34.44 37.16
C PHE A 10 46.19 -33.83 35.76
N PHE A 11 45.29 -34.31 34.87
CA PHE A 11 44.97 -33.65 33.61
C PHE A 11 44.02 -32.50 33.89
N LEU A 12 44.49 -31.27 33.73
CA LEU A 12 43.71 -30.05 33.77
C LEU A 12 42.96 -29.90 32.43
N THR A 13 41.68 -30.29 32.41
CA THR A 13 40.84 -30.11 31.26
C THR A 13 40.35 -28.66 31.20
N LEU A 14 40.89 -27.88 30.25
CA LEU A 14 40.47 -26.53 29.99
C LEU A 14 39.11 -26.59 29.24
N VAL A 15 38.03 -26.30 29.95
CA VAL A 15 36.70 -26.17 29.32
C VAL A 15 36.59 -24.77 28.65
N LEU A 16 36.74 -24.77 27.34
CA LEU A 16 36.49 -23.58 26.53
C LEU A 16 34.95 -23.35 26.43
N VAL A 17 34.43 -22.44 27.25
CA VAL A 17 33.02 -21.99 27.10
C VAL A 17 32.93 -21.08 25.91
N GLY A 18 32.54 -21.64 24.76
CA GLY A 18 32.20 -20.91 23.58
C GLY A 18 30.89 -20.12 23.80
N LEU A 19 30.96 -18.79 23.84
CA LEU A 19 29.82 -17.90 23.79
C LEU A 19 29.13 -18.06 22.41
N ILE A 20 28.12 -18.90 22.34
CA ILE A 20 27.20 -18.95 21.20
C ILE A 20 26.30 -17.74 21.34
N ALA A 21 26.60 -16.69 20.60
CA ALA A 21 25.66 -15.59 20.39
C ALA A 21 24.41 -16.14 19.67
N ALA A 22 23.41 -16.50 20.46
CA ALA A 22 22.11 -16.88 19.94
C ALA A 22 21.50 -15.65 19.25
N CYS A 23 21.57 -15.59 17.92
CA CYS A 23 20.67 -14.75 17.13
C CYS A 23 19.25 -15.25 17.40
N SER A 24 18.57 -14.64 18.35
CA SER A 24 17.14 -14.87 18.54
C SER A 24 16.44 -14.41 17.27
N PRO A 25 15.69 -15.27 16.55
CA PRO A 25 14.87 -14.82 15.45
C PRO A 25 13.90 -13.78 16.01
N LYS A 26 13.83 -12.61 15.38
CA LYS A 26 12.76 -11.63 15.67
C LYS A 26 11.46 -12.40 15.51
N ILE A 27 10.77 -12.65 16.61
CA ILE A 27 9.42 -13.22 16.60
C ILE A 27 8.58 -12.16 15.86
N GLN A 28 8.28 -12.44 14.61
CA GLN A 28 7.34 -11.65 13.84
C GLN A 28 6.00 -11.82 14.56
N GLN A 29 5.53 -10.76 15.22
CA GLN A 29 4.27 -10.79 15.93
C GLN A 29 3.19 -11.26 14.95
N ALA A 30 2.42 -12.28 15.33
CA ALA A 30 1.29 -12.72 14.55
C ALA A 30 0.36 -11.52 14.29
N PRO A 31 -0.17 -11.35 13.06
CA PRO A 31 -1.04 -10.23 12.76
C PRO A 31 -2.20 -10.19 13.77
N GLU A 32 -2.43 -9.02 14.34
CA GLU A 32 -3.51 -8.78 15.28
C GLU A 32 -4.84 -9.31 14.73
N SER A 33 -5.63 -9.99 15.54
CA SER A 33 -6.89 -10.56 15.05
C SER A 33 -7.82 -9.45 14.56
N LYS A 34 -8.62 -9.72 13.53
CA LYS A 34 -9.64 -8.80 13.00
C LYS A 34 -10.51 -8.21 14.12
N PHE A 35 -10.86 -9.05 15.10
CA PHE A 35 -11.68 -8.67 16.25
C PHE A 35 -10.99 -7.61 17.12
N ASN A 36 -9.70 -7.79 17.44
CA ASN A 36 -8.95 -6.85 18.26
C ASN A 36 -8.76 -5.50 17.55
N ARG A 37 -8.53 -5.49 16.25
CA ARG A 37 -8.41 -4.24 15.47
C ARG A 37 -9.70 -3.41 15.48
N VAL A 38 -10.87 -4.07 15.41
CA VAL A 38 -12.18 -3.36 15.47
C VAL A 38 -12.47 -2.79 16.87
N GLN A 39 -12.01 -3.47 17.93
CA GLN A 39 -12.22 -2.99 19.30
C GLN A 39 -11.27 -1.89 19.75
N ASN A 40 -10.07 -1.84 19.19
CA ASN A 40 -9.00 -0.92 19.56
C ASN A 40 -8.57 -0.07 18.37
N ILE A 41 -9.52 0.69 17.77
CA ILE A 41 -9.20 1.63 16.70
C ILE A 41 -8.42 2.79 17.32
N PRO A 42 -7.20 3.09 16.82
CA PRO A 42 -6.45 4.25 17.27
C PRO A 42 -7.27 5.54 17.04
N PRO A 43 -7.32 6.49 17.99
CA PRO A 43 -8.17 7.67 17.90
C PRO A 43 -7.92 8.55 16.67
N ASP A 44 -6.69 8.57 16.17
CA ASP A 44 -6.30 9.33 14.99
C ASP A 44 -6.84 8.75 13.68
N ILE A 45 -7.17 7.45 13.66
CA ILE A 45 -7.76 6.76 12.52
C ILE A 45 -9.28 6.50 12.66
N GLU A 46 -9.86 6.67 13.83
CA GLU A 46 -11.29 6.47 14.10
C GLU A 46 -12.19 7.35 13.19
N LYS A 47 -11.69 8.48 12.75
CA LYS A 47 -12.37 9.38 11.80
C LYS A 47 -12.90 8.69 10.54
N TRP A 48 -12.30 7.55 10.12
CA TRP A 48 -12.67 6.78 8.94
C TRP A 48 -13.72 5.68 9.21
N GLU A 49 -14.09 5.45 10.45
CA GLU A 49 -15.04 4.38 10.82
C GLU A 49 -16.39 4.52 10.13
N ARG A 50 -16.84 5.77 9.92
CA ARG A 50 -18.05 6.05 9.16
C ARG A 50 -17.99 5.53 7.73
N ASP A 51 -16.84 5.67 7.05
CA ASP A 51 -16.63 5.18 5.69
C ASP A 51 -16.62 3.65 5.67
N MET A 52 -15.93 3.03 6.64
CA MET A 52 -15.87 1.57 6.76
C MET A 52 -17.26 0.96 6.98
N LEU A 53 -18.05 1.53 7.86
CA LEU A 53 -19.44 1.11 8.10
C LEU A 53 -20.32 1.34 6.85
N ALA A 54 -20.06 2.39 6.08
CA ALA A 54 -20.78 2.63 4.82
C ALA A 54 -20.46 1.54 3.78
N PHE A 55 -19.20 1.13 3.66
CA PHE A 55 -18.81 0.02 2.76
C PHE A 55 -19.47 -1.30 3.17
N GLU A 56 -19.49 -1.61 4.46
CA GLU A 56 -20.13 -2.82 4.97
C GLU A 56 -21.64 -2.84 4.73
N ARG A 57 -22.32 -1.67 4.84
CA ARG A 57 -23.74 -1.55 4.47
C ARG A 57 -23.96 -1.77 2.98
N GLN A 58 -23.16 -1.13 2.12
CA GLN A 58 -23.21 -1.34 0.66
C GLN A 58 -23.06 -2.82 0.29
N ASP A 59 -22.16 -3.55 0.95
CA ASP A 59 -21.93 -4.96 0.68
C ASP A 59 -23.11 -5.85 1.11
N LYS A 60 -23.83 -5.45 2.16
CA LYS A 60 -25.06 -6.14 2.58
C LYS A 60 -26.22 -5.88 1.60
N GLU A 61 -26.32 -4.65 1.08
CA GLU A 61 -27.37 -4.26 0.12
C GLU A 61 -27.07 -4.84 -1.27
N LYS A 62 -25.82 -4.79 -1.71
CA LYS A 62 -25.38 -5.28 -3.02
C LYS A 62 -24.08 -6.04 -2.90
N ASN A 63 -24.17 -7.36 -2.98
CA ASN A 63 -22.97 -8.21 -2.94
C ASN A 63 -21.97 -7.80 -4.04
N PRO A 64 -20.73 -7.41 -3.70
CA PRO A 64 -19.73 -6.96 -4.68
C PRO A 64 -19.25 -8.08 -5.62
N GLY A 65 -19.65 -9.31 -5.37
CA GLY A 65 -19.28 -10.48 -6.16
C GLY A 65 -17.86 -10.97 -5.86
N LYS A 66 -17.48 -12.06 -6.55
CA LYS A 66 -16.19 -12.71 -6.28
C LYS A 66 -15.06 -12.11 -7.10
N ARG A 67 -13.89 -11.92 -6.46
CA ARG A 67 -12.63 -11.56 -7.08
C ARG A 67 -12.70 -10.31 -8.00
N PRO A 68 -13.19 -9.16 -7.50
CA PRO A 68 -13.23 -7.93 -8.27
C PRO A 68 -11.82 -7.42 -8.61
N ILE A 69 -11.71 -6.41 -9.47
CA ILE A 69 -10.61 -5.45 -9.47
C ILE A 69 -10.98 -4.40 -8.42
N LEU A 70 -10.24 -4.34 -7.36
CA LEU A 70 -10.51 -3.47 -6.21
C LEU A 70 -9.67 -2.21 -6.28
N PHE A 71 -10.29 -1.06 -6.11
CA PHE A 71 -9.64 0.24 -6.02
C PHE A 71 -9.66 0.70 -4.58
N ILE A 72 -8.48 0.99 -4.00
CA ILE A 72 -8.31 1.51 -2.65
C ILE A 72 -7.41 2.75 -2.65
N GLY A 73 -7.55 3.57 -1.63
CA GLY A 73 -6.72 4.77 -1.42
C GLY A 73 -7.56 5.99 -1.10
N SER A 74 -7.03 7.16 -1.47
CA SER A 74 -7.52 8.46 -1.02
C SER A 74 -8.63 9.07 -1.89
N SER A 75 -8.84 10.38 -1.74
CA SER A 75 -9.91 11.13 -2.41
C SER A 75 -9.92 11.01 -3.94
N SER A 76 -8.78 10.80 -4.59
CA SER A 76 -8.75 10.58 -6.03
C SER A 76 -9.41 9.25 -6.45
N ILE A 77 -9.40 8.24 -5.58
CA ILE A 77 -10.19 7.00 -5.81
C ILE A 77 -11.67 7.27 -5.55
N VAL A 78 -12.02 7.95 -4.47
CA VAL A 78 -13.42 8.33 -4.14
C VAL A 78 -14.06 9.15 -5.27
N GLY A 79 -13.28 10.11 -5.79
CA GLY A 79 -13.73 11.05 -6.82
C GLY A 79 -13.86 10.46 -8.21
N TRP A 80 -13.39 9.24 -8.47
CA TRP A 80 -13.45 8.61 -9.80
C TRP A 80 -14.86 8.11 -10.11
N LYS A 81 -15.77 9.05 -10.42
CA LYS A 81 -17.19 8.75 -10.65
C LYS A 81 -17.44 7.97 -11.94
N SER A 82 -16.58 8.16 -12.94
CA SER A 82 -16.63 7.45 -14.24
C SER A 82 -15.96 6.07 -14.21
N LEU A 83 -15.50 5.58 -13.06
CA LEU A 83 -14.69 4.36 -12.96
C LEU A 83 -15.31 3.15 -13.69
N GLU A 84 -16.60 2.92 -13.53
CA GLU A 84 -17.29 1.78 -14.19
C GLU A 84 -17.42 1.99 -15.70
N SER A 85 -17.70 3.22 -16.15
CA SER A 85 -17.82 3.57 -17.57
C SER A 85 -16.45 3.63 -18.27
N ASP A 86 -15.37 3.96 -17.55
CA ASP A 86 -14.02 3.99 -18.11
C ASP A 86 -13.48 2.58 -18.39
N PHE A 87 -14.00 1.57 -17.70
CA PHE A 87 -13.57 0.17 -17.84
C PHE A 87 -14.76 -0.78 -18.00
N PRO A 88 -15.53 -0.66 -19.08
CA PRO A 88 -16.72 -1.47 -19.32
C PRO A 88 -16.37 -2.97 -19.34
N GLY A 89 -17.30 -3.79 -18.85
CA GLY A 89 -17.12 -5.25 -18.78
C GLY A 89 -16.19 -5.73 -17.67
N LYS A 90 -15.61 -4.83 -16.87
CA LYS A 90 -14.82 -5.21 -15.68
C LYS A 90 -15.70 -5.22 -14.43
N ARG A 91 -15.48 -6.18 -13.54
CA ARG A 91 -16.05 -6.13 -12.19
C ARG A 91 -15.15 -5.28 -11.32
N LEU A 92 -15.59 -4.07 -11.06
CA LEU A 92 -14.85 -3.09 -10.28
C LEU A 92 -15.49 -2.91 -8.90
N LEU A 93 -14.67 -2.58 -7.92
CA LEU A 93 -15.13 -2.25 -6.58
C LEU A 93 -14.29 -1.08 -6.07
N ASN A 94 -14.94 0.03 -5.72
CA ASN A 94 -14.28 1.20 -5.14
C ASN A 94 -14.42 1.17 -3.62
N ARG A 95 -13.30 1.21 -2.92
CA ARG A 95 -13.18 1.27 -1.45
C ARG A 95 -12.18 2.37 -1.04
N GLY A 96 -12.12 3.45 -1.84
CA GLY A 96 -11.39 4.66 -1.46
C GLY A 96 -12.10 5.43 -0.36
N PHE A 97 -11.35 6.11 0.50
CA PHE A 97 -11.86 7.02 1.51
C PHE A 97 -11.03 8.31 1.53
N GLY A 98 -11.73 9.45 1.55
CA GLY A 98 -11.16 10.74 1.16
C GLY A 98 -10.17 11.29 2.17
N GLY A 99 -8.98 11.71 1.71
CA GLY A 99 -7.95 12.30 2.58
C GLY A 99 -7.08 11.27 3.30
N SER A 100 -7.28 9.98 3.06
CA SER A 100 -6.51 8.93 3.73
C SER A 100 -5.02 8.99 3.41
N GLN A 101 -4.21 8.61 4.39
CA GLN A 101 -2.78 8.35 4.30
C GLN A 101 -2.49 6.85 4.15
N THR A 102 -1.24 6.51 3.86
CA THR A 102 -0.84 5.13 3.54
C THR A 102 -1.03 4.18 4.71
N ASP A 103 -0.64 4.59 5.91
CA ASP A 103 -0.80 3.82 7.15
C ASP A 103 -2.28 3.59 7.51
N GLU A 104 -3.16 4.57 7.24
CA GLU A 104 -4.60 4.44 7.42
C GLU A 104 -5.20 3.41 6.44
N VAL A 105 -4.79 3.45 5.16
CA VAL A 105 -5.19 2.46 4.16
C VAL A 105 -4.70 1.06 4.55
N HIS A 106 -3.47 0.96 5.04
CA HIS A 106 -2.90 -0.30 5.51
C HIS A 106 -3.65 -0.84 6.74
N TYR A 107 -3.92 0.04 7.71
CA TYR A 107 -4.70 -0.34 8.90
C TYR A 107 -6.05 -0.94 8.52
N TYR A 108 -6.80 -0.29 7.64
CA TYR A 108 -8.14 -0.75 7.24
C TYR A 108 -8.15 -1.83 6.15
N ALA A 109 -7.00 -2.31 5.66
CA ALA A 109 -6.93 -3.35 4.64
C ALA A 109 -7.71 -4.62 5.01
N PHE A 110 -7.81 -4.96 6.31
CA PHE A 110 -8.57 -6.10 6.80
C PHE A 110 -10.09 -5.96 6.60
N ARG A 111 -10.61 -4.74 6.36
CA ARG A 111 -12.04 -4.45 6.08
C ARG A 111 -12.28 -4.15 4.61
N ILE A 112 -11.38 -3.39 3.97
CA ILE A 112 -11.59 -2.87 2.61
C ILE A 112 -10.90 -3.68 1.52
N LEU A 113 -10.02 -4.63 1.85
CA LEU A 113 -9.23 -5.38 0.87
C LEU A 113 -9.34 -6.91 1.05
N TYR A 114 -8.91 -7.44 2.18
CA TYR A 114 -8.76 -8.89 2.36
C TYR A 114 -10.07 -9.68 2.26
N PRO A 115 -11.23 -9.18 2.72
CA PRO A 115 -12.50 -9.91 2.60
C PRO A 115 -12.91 -10.21 1.16
N TYR A 116 -12.53 -9.34 0.21
CA TYR A 116 -12.93 -9.47 -1.20
C TYR A 116 -12.07 -10.43 -2.00
N LYS A 117 -10.86 -10.77 -1.52
CA LYS A 117 -9.88 -11.62 -2.22
C LYS A 117 -9.78 -11.23 -3.70
N PRO A 118 -9.48 -9.96 -4.02
CA PRO A 118 -9.56 -9.45 -5.38
C PRO A 118 -8.57 -10.16 -6.31
N LYS A 119 -8.88 -10.24 -7.61
CA LYS A 119 -7.91 -10.68 -8.62
C LYS A 119 -6.81 -9.66 -8.86
N GLN A 120 -7.11 -8.39 -8.56
CA GLN A 120 -6.20 -7.25 -8.67
C GLN A 120 -6.63 -6.16 -7.69
N VAL A 121 -5.68 -5.53 -7.03
CA VAL A 121 -5.86 -4.29 -6.28
C VAL A 121 -5.15 -3.16 -7.00
N VAL A 122 -5.86 -2.04 -7.19
CA VAL A 122 -5.35 -0.77 -7.72
C VAL A 122 -5.30 0.21 -6.56
N ILE A 123 -4.13 0.78 -6.31
CA ILE A 123 -3.84 1.58 -5.13
C ILE A 123 -3.40 2.97 -5.57
N TYR A 124 -4.02 4.00 -4.97
CA TYR A 124 -3.56 5.38 -5.07
C TYR A 124 -3.60 6.03 -3.68
N VAL A 125 -2.45 6.29 -3.11
CA VAL A 125 -2.24 6.95 -1.81
C VAL A 125 -0.79 7.44 -1.72
N GLY A 126 -0.50 8.35 -0.80
CA GLY A 126 0.85 8.87 -0.54
C GLY A 126 0.96 10.38 -0.72
N ASP A 127 0.08 11.00 -1.52
CA ASP A 127 0.09 12.45 -1.71
C ASP A 127 -0.37 13.24 -0.48
N ASN A 128 -1.28 12.67 0.32
CA ASN A 128 -1.71 13.25 1.60
C ASN A 128 -0.64 13.10 2.69
N ASP A 129 0.07 11.99 2.67
CA ASP A 129 1.17 11.70 3.59
C ASP A 129 2.26 12.78 3.49
N ILE A 130 2.72 13.05 2.26
CA ILE A 130 3.74 14.08 2.00
C ILE A 130 3.18 15.49 2.28
N ALA A 131 1.92 15.75 1.92
CA ALA A 131 1.27 17.01 2.26
C ALA A 131 1.10 17.22 3.77
N ALA A 132 1.02 16.16 4.56
CA ALA A 132 1.03 16.18 6.02
C ALA A 132 2.43 16.28 6.63
N GLY A 133 3.50 16.35 5.82
CA GLY A 133 4.87 16.51 6.27
C GLY A 133 5.68 15.22 6.42
N LYS A 134 5.15 14.06 6.03
CA LYS A 134 5.97 12.84 5.97
C LYS A 134 7.01 12.98 4.86
N SER A 135 8.22 12.47 5.10
CA SER A 135 9.29 12.41 4.09
C SER A 135 8.97 11.35 3.02
N SER A 136 9.57 11.51 1.84
CA SER A 136 9.51 10.48 0.78
C SER A 136 9.98 9.11 1.24
N GLU A 137 10.95 9.07 2.16
CA GLU A 137 11.43 7.81 2.73
C GLU A 137 10.37 7.15 3.61
N THR A 138 9.72 7.91 4.49
CA THR A 138 8.64 7.41 5.36
C THR A 138 7.49 6.86 4.50
N VAL A 139 7.04 7.64 3.52
CA VAL A 139 5.93 7.24 2.64
C VAL A 139 6.27 6.00 1.81
N TYR A 140 7.51 5.91 1.32
CA TYR A 140 7.97 4.70 0.63
C TYR A 140 7.94 3.47 1.55
N ASN A 141 8.40 3.60 2.79
CA ASN A 141 8.40 2.50 3.73
C ASN A 141 6.97 2.06 4.09
N ASP A 142 6.06 3.01 4.35
CA ASP A 142 4.64 2.74 4.59
C ASP A 142 3.99 1.99 3.40
N LEU A 143 4.29 2.44 2.15
CA LEU A 143 3.80 1.78 0.93
C LEU A 143 4.40 0.38 0.77
N LYS A 144 5.69 0.23 1.02
CA LYS A 144 6.36 -1.07 0.97
C LYS A 144 5.71 -2.06 1.94
N ASP A 145 5.48 -1.65 3.17
CA ASP A 145 4.85 -2.50 4.19
C ASP A 145 3.42 -2.90 3.78
N LEU A 146 2.64 -1.97 3.21
CA LEU A 146 1.32 -2.28 2.64
C LEU A 146 1.43 -3.32 1.50
N PHE A 147 2.36 -3.16 0.57
CA PHE A 147 2.53 -4.10 -0.55
C PHE A 147 2.98 -5.48 -0.07
N ASP A 148 3.89 -5.54 0.90
CA ASP A 148 4.39 -6.80 1.49
C ASP A 148 3.27 -7.54 2.22
N ASP A 149 2.46 -6.83 3.02
CA ASP A 149 1.32 -7.43 3.70
C ASP A 149 0.28 -7.93 2.69
N ILE A 150 -0.03 -7.17 1.64
CA ILE A 150 -0.91 -7.64 0.56
C ILE A 150 -0.34 -8.90 -0.11
N ARG A 151 0.95 -8.94 -0.38
CA ARG A 151 1.60 -10.09 -0.99
C ARG A 151 1.56 -11.32 -0.09
N TYR A 152 1.75 -11.12 1.21
CA TYR A 152 1.68 -12.18 2.22
C TYR A 152 0.26 -12.74 2.35
N GLN A 153 -0.74 -11.87 2.52
CA GLN A 153 -2.15 -12.27 2.74
C GLN A 153 -2.83 -12.79 1.46
N LEU A 154 -2.46 -12.23 0.31
CA LEU A 154 -3.10 -12.48 -0.98
C LEU A 154 -2.05 -12.75 -2.08
N PRO A 155 -1.29 -13.85 -2.02
CA PRO A 155 -0.12 -14.09 -2.88
C PRO A 155 -0.44 -14.11 -4.39
N LYS A 156 -1.68 -14.39 -4.77
CA LYS A 156 -2.12 -14.45 -6.19
C LYS A 156 -2.73 -13.13 -6.70
N THR A 157 -2.97 -12.16 -5.83
CA THR A 157 -3.54 -10.86 -6.21
C THR A 157 -2.49 -10.03 -6.95
N LYS A 158 -2.84 -9.48 -8.11
CA LYS A 158 -1.99 -8.50 -8.79
C LYS A 158 -2.05 -7.19 -8.01
N ILE A 159 -0.90 -6.62 -7.69
CA ILE A 159 -0.77 -5.28 -7.11
C ILE A 159 -0.53 -4.30 -8.26
N THR A 160 -1.27 -3.19 -8.29
CA THR A 160 -1.06 -2.11 -9.24
C THR A 160 -1.10 -0.80 -8.47
N TYR A 161 -0.02 -0.05 -8.53
CA TYR A 161 0.08 1.25 -7.88
C TYR A 161 0.07 2.35 -8.94
N ILE A 162 -0.79 3.35 -8.75
CA ILE A 162 -0.81 4.57 -9.55
C ILE A 162 0.13 5.56 -8.87
N SER A 163 1.09 6.11 -9.61
CA SER A 163 2.05 7.08 -9.10
C SER A 163 1.36 8.28 -8.44
N ILE A 164 2.00 8.86 -7.44
CA ILE A 164 1.54 10.14 -6.88
C ILE A 164 1.52 11.16 -8.02
N LYS A 165 0.32 11.70 -8.27
CA LYS A 165 0.08 12.63 -9.39
C LYS A 165 0.68 14.02 -9.13
N PRO A 166 1.09 14.75 -10.16
CA PRO A 166 1.32 16.17 -10.05
C PRO A 166 -0.02 16.88 -9.82
N SER A 167 -0.02 17.93 -9.02
CA SER A 167 -1.18 18.83 -8.91
C SER A 167 -0.71 20.26 -8.70
N PRO A 168 -1.41 21.28 -9.25
CA PRO A 168 -0.97 22.67 -9.10
C PRO A 168 -0.88 23.10 -7.63
N SER A 169 -1.83 22.72 -6.78
CA SER A 169 -1.86 23.06 -5.35
C SER A 169 -0.71 22.45 -4.55
N ARG A 170 -0.19 21.30 -4.98
CA ARG A 170 0.92 20.59 -4.31
C ARG A 170 2.20 20.59 -5.14
N TRP A 171 2.32 21.54 -6.09
CA TRP A 171 3.49 21.62 -6.97
C TRP A 171 4.82 21.76 -6.20
N HIS A 172 4.80 22.47 -5.08
CA HIS A 172 5.96 22.64 -4.20
C HIS A 172 6.47 21.34 -3.54
N LEU A 173 5.68 20.25 -3.60
CA LEU A 173 6.02 18.93 -3.06
C LEU A 173 6.54 17.96 -4.13
N MET A 174 6.66 18.39 -5.39
CA MET A 174 7.00 17.52 -6.51
C MET A 174 8.31 16.75 -6.36
N ASP A 175 9.30 17.33 -5.68
CA ASP A 175 10.57 16.65 -5.43
C ASP A 175 10.37 15.40 -4.54
N GLU A 176 9.58 15.54 -3.48
CA GLU A 176 9.27 14.39 -2.60
C GLU A 176 8.34 13.37 -3.29
N PHE A 177 7.39 13.82 -4.12
CA PHE A 177 6.57 12.93 -4.94
C PHE A 177 7.43 12.14 -5.92
N THR A 178 8.38 12.79 -6.59
CA THR A 178 9.27 12.13 -7.55
C THR A 178 10.15 11.08 -6.87
N LYS A 179 10.81 11.43 -5.76
CA LYS A 179 11.62 10.48 -4.98
C LYS A 179 10.80 9.26 -4.52
N THR A 180 9.59 9.50 -4.02
CA THR A 180 8.69 8.41 -3.59
C THR A 180 8.31 7.53 -4.79
N ASN A 181 7.88 8.14 -5.89
CA ASN A 181 7.46 7.45 -7.10
C ASN A 181 8.57 6.57 -7.69
N GLU A 182 9.80 7.07 -7.77
CA GLU A 182 10.96 6.33 -8.28
C GLU A 182 11.28 5.10 -7.42
N ARG A 183 11.29 5.26 -6.09
CA ARG A 183 11.55 4.17 -5.15
C ARG A 183 10.45 3.10 -5.24
N VAL A 184 9.18 3.52 -5.27
CA VAL A 184 8.04 2.60 -5.40
C VAL A 184 8.06 1.88 -6.73
N LYS A 185 8.39 2.57 -7.83
CA LYS A 185 8.54 1.96 -9.15
C LYS A 185 9.58 0.84 -9.11
N THR A 186 10.79 1.14 -8.65
CA THR A 186 11.89 0.18 -8.53
C THR A 186 11.49 -1.04 -7.68
N TYR A 187 10.82 -0.80 -6.56
CA TYR A 187 10.35 -1.87 -5.68
C TYR A 187 9.33 -2.78 -6.35
N LEU A 188 8.31 -2.22 -7.00
CA LEU A 188 7.28 -2.99 -7.69
C LEU A 188 7.80 -3.74 -8.93
N GLU A 189 8.81 -3.20 -9.62
CA GLU A 189 9.50 -3.89 -10.72
C GLU A 189 10.24 -5.14 -10.23
N SER A 190 10.75 -5.14 -9.00
CA SER A 190 11.35 -6.33 -8.36
C SER A 190 10.32 -7.32 -7.81
N MET A 191 9.07 -6.89 -7.61
CA MET A 191 8.00 -7.70 -7.06
C MET A 191 7.22 -8.43 -8.15
N GLY A 192 7.21 -9.76 -8.14
CA GLY A 192 6.40 -10.56 -9.06
C GLY A 192 4.90 -10.24 -8.97
N ASN A 193 4.21 -10.22 -10.11
CA ASN A 193 2.76 -9.97 -10.22
C ASN A 193 2.36 -8.59 -9.67
N ALA A 194 3.19 -7.58 -9.91
CA ALA A 194 2.95 -6.18 -9.58
C ALA A 194 3.11 -5.29 -10.83
N SER A 195 2.62 -4.06 -10.77
CA SER A 195 2.83 -3.05 -11.82
C SER A 195 2.73 -1.64 -11.24
N TYR A 196 3.55 -0.76 -11.78
CA TYR A 196 3.53 0.67 -11.54
C TYR A 196 2.89 1.37 -12.75
N VAL A 197 2.01 2.32 -12.52
CA VAL A 197 1.33 3.11 -13.54
C VAL A 197 1.78 4.56 -13.40
N ASP A 198 2.54 5.04 -14.36
CA ASP A 198 2.97 6.44 -14.40
C ASP A 198 1.83 7.33 -14.92
N VAL A 199 1.30 8.17 -14.04
CA VAL A 199 0.34 9.23 -14.40
C VAL A 199 0.97 10.61 -14.34
N VAL A 200 2.26 10.74 -13.94
CA VAL A 200 2.92 12.03 -13.86
C VAL A 200 3.11 12.60 -15.26
N LYS A 201 3.83 11.88 -16.10
CA LYS A 201 4.17 12.34 -17.45
C LYS A 201 2.93 12.76 -18.28
N PRO A 202 1.86 11.96 -18.38
CA PRO A 202 0.69 12.34 -19.18
C PRO A 202 -0.13 13.49 -18.58
N MET A 203 0.08 13.85 -17.32
CA MET A 203 -0.60 14.99 -16.69
C MET A 203 0.19 16.31 -16.77
N LEU A 204 1.35 16.33 -17.40
CA LEU A 204 2.15 17.53 -17.57
C LEU A 204 1.90 18.20 -18.92
N MET A 205 1.97 19.53 -18.94
CA MET A 205 2.08 20.34 -20.16
C MET A 205 3.51 20.27 -20.73
N PRO A 206 3.70 20.71 -22.01
CA PRO A 206 5.03 20.77 -22.62
C PRO A 206 6.09 21.58 -21.84
N ASN A 207 5.64 22.55 -21.04
CA ASN A 207 6.51 23.34 -20.15
C ASN A 207 6.89 22.62 -18.85
N GLY A 208 6.50 21.36 -18.69
CA GLY A 208 6.82 20.53 -17.53
C GLY A 208 5.96 20.81 -16.29
N LYS A 209 4.96 21.66 -16.33
CA LYS A 209 4.02 21.93 -15.23
C LYS A 209 2.77 21.08 -15.33
N ALA A 210 2.10 20.85 -14.18
CA ALA A 210 0.80 20.17 -14.17
C ALA A 210 -0.21 20.91 -15.05
N ASN A 211 -0.94 20.17 -15.90
CA ASN A 211 -1.97 20.76 -16.74
C ASN A 211 -3.20 21.14 -15.88
N PRO A 212 -3.51 22.44 -15.72
CA PRO A 212 -4.59 22.90 -14.86
C PRO A 212 -5.98 22.40 -15.32
N GLU A 213 -6.18 22.09 -16.60
CA GLU A 213 -7.46 21.57 -17.13
C GLU A 213 -7.85 20.20 -16.55
N TYR A 214 -6.89 19.47 -16.01
CA TYR A 214 -7.13 18.16 -15.39
C TYR A 214 -7.59 18.26 -13.93
N PHE A 215 -7.70 19.50 -13.40
CA PHE A 215 -8.03 19.72 -11.98
C PHE A 215 -9.22 20.64 -11.81
N LEU A 216 -9.98 20.40 -10.74
CA LEU A 216 -11.07 21.27 -10.30
C LEU A 216 -10.51 22.61 -9.77
N SER A 217 -11.40 23.51 -9.38
CA SER A 217 -11.04 24.84 -8.85
C SER A 217 -10.12 24.81 -7.62
N ASP A 218 -10.09 23.69 -6.89
CA ASP A 218 -9.17 23.50 -5.77
C ASP A 218 -7.74 23.13 -6.21
N SER A 219 -7.53 22.96 -7.50
CA SER A 219 -6.21 22.62 -8.10
C SER A 219 -5.60 21.32 -7.56
N LEU A 220 -6.41 20.43 -6.99
CA LEU A 220 -6.02 19.16 -6.39
C LEU A 220 -6.85 17.97 -6.94
N HIS A 221 -8.18 18.05 -6.84
CA HIS A 221 -9.07 17.00 -7.30
C HIS A 221 -9.27 17.09 -8.81
N MET A 222 -9.43 15.92 -9.45
CA MET A 222 -9.43 15.85 -10.90
C MET A 222 -10.80 16.12 -11.52
N THR A 223 -10.78 16.74 -12.68
CA THR A 223 -11.91 16.83 -13.61
C THR A 223 -12.16 15.46 -14.27
N PRO A 224 -13.31 15.26 -14.96
CA PRO A 224 -13.50 14.08 -15.81
C PRO A 224 -12.39 13.86 -16.83
N GLN A 225 -11.82 14.95 -17.38
CA GLN A 225 -10.69 14.89 -18.30
C GLN A 225 -9.41 14.36 -17.63
N GLY A 226 -9.14 14.79 -16.40
CA GLY A 226 -8.02 14.25 -15.61
C GLY A 226 -8.18 12.74 -15.34
N TYR A 227 -9.39 12.28 -15.06
CA TYR A 227 -9.68 10.84 -14.92
C TYR A 227 -9.56 10.07 -16.23
N SER A 228 -9.87 10.67 -17.38
CA SER A 228 -9.65 10.05 -18.69
C SER A 228 -8.16 9.76 -18.92
N VAL A 229 -7.27 10.68 -18.55
CA VAL A 229 -5.81 10.46 -18.61
C VAL A 229 -5.40 9.27 -17.73
N TRP A 230 -5.95 9.17 -16.53
CA TRP A 230 -5.69 8.04 -15.65
C TRP A 230 -6.22 6.73 -16.21
N ALA A 231 -7.41 6.76 -16.79
CA ALA A 231 -8.02 5.58 -17.39
C ALA A 231 -7.18 5.03 -18.56
N GLU A 232 -6.66 5.89 -19.42
CA GLU A 232 -5.77 5.51 -20.52
C GLU A 232 -4.48 4.89 -20.00
N ALA A 233 -3.82 5.53 -19.03
CA ALA A 233 -2.60 5.01 -18.43
C ALA A 233 -2.81 3.66 -17.71
N LEU A 234 -3.93 3.50 -17.03
CA LEU A 234 -4.23 2.30 -16.25
C LEU A 234 -4.70 1.11 -17.09
N ARG A 235 -5.37 1.36 -18.24
CA ARG A 235 -6.02 0.35 -19.09
C ARG A 235 -5.12 -0.85 -19.42
N PRO A 236 -3.85 -0.69 -19.86
CA PRO A 236 -2.96 -1.81 -20.16
C PRO A 236 -2.62 -2.68 -18.94
N HIS A 237 -2.79 -2.14 -17.75
CA HIS A 237 -2.40 -2.79 -16.49
C HIS A 237 -3.53 -3.59 -15.84
N LEU A 238 -4.79 -3.45 -16.31
CA LEU A 238 -5.93 -4.14 -15.72
C LEU A 238 -6.04 -5.60 -16.20
N LYS A 239 -6.29 -6.52 -15.26
CA LYS A 239 -6.48 -7.95 -15.57
C LYS A 239 -7.79 -8.22 -16.30
N GLY A 240 -7.71 -9.13 -17.27
CA GLY A 240 -8.83 -9.62 -18.08
C GLY A 240 -8.96 -8.83 -19.40
N ARG A 241 -9.62 -9.46 -20.40
CA ARG A 241 -9.87 -8.83 -21.70
C ARG A 241 -10.87 -7.69 -21.55
N PHE A 242 -10.71 -6.64 -22.36
CA PHE A 242 -11.71 -5.60 -22.59
C PHE A 242 -12.73 -6.13 -23.60
#